data_4dddb93a70f663e09e9798c10395298f
#
_entry.id   4dddb93a70f663e09e9798c10395298f
#
_cell.length_a   1.000
_cell.length_b   1.000
_cell.length_c   1.000
_cell.angle_alpha   90.00
_cell.angle_beta   90.00
_cell.angle_gamma   90.00
#
_symmetry.space_group_name_H-M   'P 1'
#
loop_
_entity.id
_entity.type
_entity.pdbx_description
1 polymer ?
#
loop_
_entity_poly.entity_id
_entity_poly.type
_entity_poly.pdbx_seq_one_letter_code
_entity_poly.pdbx_strand_id
1 'polypeptide(L)'
;PPKEWSRICFDLLDMLNAKKKSIRRTTVNTFGYIAKALGPQDVMYTLLNNLKVQERQNRLCTSIAIAIVAEACEPFTVLPALMNEYRLPEMNVQNGVLKALSFMFEYIGEAAANYIYSCVPLLEDALMDRDYIHRQQASAAISHLAVGVYGEGCEDAIVHLLNYVFPNIFEVSPHLNKAVLAAIESCRQALGAPVVLMYVLQGLFHPARRVREVYWKIYNNLYIYGADALTMAYPLLEDDGVNTYRRDYIELFILCVCYKQAHSTLATGILHF
;
A
#
# COMPACT_ATOMS: atom_id res chain seq x y z
N PRO A 1 -14.11 -35.33 -10.99
CA PRO A 1 -14.65 -34.64 -12.17
C PRO A 1 -14.68 -33.13 -11.94
N PRO A 2 -14.45 -32.28 -12.95
CA PRO A 2 -14.35 -30.82 -12.78
C PRO A 2 -15.57 -30.18 -12.08
N LYS A 3 -16.76 -30.70 -12.27
CA LYS A 3 -17.99 -30.18 -11.65
C LYS A 3 -18.05 -30.38 -10.13
N GLU A 4 -17.50 -31.45 -9.61
CA GLU A 4 -17.45 -31.70 -8.16
C GLU A 4 -16.47 -30.79 -7.46
N TRP A 5 -15.35 -30.51 -8.10
CA TRP A 5 -14.34 -29.59 -7.60
C TRP A 5 -14.82 -28.15 -7.53
N SER A 6 -15.57 -27.69 -8.54
CA SER A 6 -16.18 -26.37 -8.51
C SER A 6 -17.11 -26.21 -7.31
N ARG A 7 -17.92 -27.23 -7.01
CA ARG A 7 -18.79 -27.23 -5.83
C ARG A 7 -18.01 -27.17 -4.52
N ILE A 8 -16.95 -27.97 -4.39
CA ILE A 8 -16.08 -27.94 -3.21
C ILE A 8 -15.41 -26.56 -3.06
N CYS A 9 -14.97 -25.96 -4.14
CA CYS A 9 -14.42 -24.60 -4.11
C CYS A 9 -15.42 -23.58 -3.55
N PHE A 10 -16.69 -23.63 -3.95
CA PHE A 10 -17.72 -22.74 -3.42
C PHE A 10 -17.99 -22.97 -1.94
N ASP A 11 -18.08 -24.23 -1.50
CA ASP A 11 -18.26 -24.57 -0.09
C ASP A 11 -17.08 -24.04 0.76
N LEU A 12 -15.86 -24.12 0.24
CA LEU A 12 -14.66 -23.60 0.90
C LEU A 12 -14.63 -22.05 0.92
N LEU A 13 -15.14 -21.38 -0.13
CA LEU A 13 -15.23 -19.91 -0.13
C LEU A 13 -16.09 -19.39 1.02
N ASP A 14 -17.23 -20.03 1.30
CA ASP A 14 -18.09 -19.69 2.43
C ASP A 14 -17.37 -19.89 3.77
N MET A 15 -16.56 -20.93 3.88
CA MET A 15 -15.77 -21.20 5.09
C MET A 15 -14.64 -20.19 5.34
N LEU A 16 -14.16 -19.47 4.32
CA LEU A 16 -13.19 -18.39 4.49
C LEU A 16 -13.75 -17.24 5.33
N ASN A 17 -15.06 -17.11 5.42
CA ASN A 17 -15.74 -16.12 6.25
C ASN A 17 -16.16 -16.64 7.64
N ALA A 18 -15.78 -17.84 8.02
CA ALA A 18 -16.15 -18.42 9.30
C ALA A 18 -15.71 -17.55 10.48
N LYS A 19 -16.54 -17.46 11.53
CA LYS A 19 -16.24 -16.68 12.73
C LYS A 19 -15.01 -17.21 13.48
N LYS A 20 -14.84 -18.53 13.53
CA LYS A 20 -13.71 -19.18 14.23
C LYS A 20 -12.43 -19.10 13.38
N LYS A 21 -11.36 -18.54 13.97
CA LYS A 21 -10.04 -18.41 13.32
C LYS A 21 -9.47 -19.76 12.90
N SER A 22 -9.68 -20.81 13.70
CA SER A 22 -9.24 -22.18 13.39
C SER A 22 -9.86 -22.71 12.09
N ILE A 23 -11.15 -22.47 11.89
CA ILE A 23 -11.85 -22.88 10.66
C ILE A 23 -11.28 -22.14 9.46
N ARG A 24 -11.12 -20.82 9.55
CA ARG A 24 -10.53 -20.03 8.46
C ARG A 24 -9.14 -20.53 8.08
N ARG A 25 -8.28 -20.79 9.08
CA ARG A 25 -6.93 -21.28 8.84
C ARG A 25 -6.91 -22.65 8.17
N THR A 26 -7.75 -23.58 8.63
CA THR A 26 -7.89 -24.90 8.01
C THR A 26 -8.39 -24.77 6.57
N THR A 27 -9.36 -23.89 6.32
CA THR A 27 -9.91 -23.63 4.98
C THR A 27 -8.83 -23.10 4.03
N VAL A 28 -8.02 -22.13 4.47
CA VAL A 28 -6.89 -21.62 3.69
C VAL A 28 -5.94 -22.75 3.28
N ASN A 29 -5.51 -23.57 4.23
CA ASN A 29 -4.61 -24.68 3.96
C ASN A 29 -5.24 -25.71 3.00
N THR A 30 -6.49 -26.07 3.23
CA THR A 30 -7.22 -27.03 2.38
C THR A 30 -7.37 -26.50 0.96
N PHE A 31 -7.70 -25.23 0.81
CA PHE A 31 -7.84 -24.61 -0.51
C PHE A 31 -6.51 -24.62 -1.27
N GLY A 32 -5.40 -24.30 -0.60
CA GLY A 32 -4.06 -24.37 -1.17
C GLY A 32 -3.68 -25.79 -1.63
N TYR A 33 -3.97 -26.81 -0.84
CA TYR A 33 -3.72 -28.21 -1.23
C TYR A 33 -4.56 -28.62 -2.44
N ILE A 34 -5.83 -28.24 -2.48
CA ILE A 34 -6.71 -28.52 -3.62
C ILE A 34 -6.18 -27.84 -4.89
N ALA A 35 -5.79 -26.58 -4.79
CA ALA A 35 -5.24 -25.83 -5.92
C ALA A 35 -3.98 -26.49 -6.47
N LYS A 36 -3.08 -26.98 -5.61
CA LYS A 36 -1.89 -27.75 -6.03
C LYS A 36 -2.25 -29.08 -6.70
N ALA A 37 -3.25 -29.77 -6.21
CA ALA A 37 -3.64 -31.09 -6.72
C ALA A 37 -4.34 -31.01 -8.08
N LEU A 38 -5.18 -30.01 -8.30
CA LEU A 38 -5.94 -29.80 -9.54
C LEU A 38 -5.17 -29.04 -10.61
N GLY A 39 -4.23 -28.22 -10.18
CA GLY A 39 -3.62 -27.18 -11.00
C GLY A 39 -4.33 -25.83 -10.87
N PRO A 40 -3.56 -24.73 -10.99
CA PRO A 40 -4.08 -23.39 -10.74
C PRO A 40 -5.10 -22.92 -11.79
N GLN A 41 -5.01 -23.41 -13.03
CA GLN A 41 -5.81 -22.89 -14.14
C GLN A 41 -7.31 -23.16 -13.98
N ASP A 42 -7.68 -24.39 -13.61
CA ASP A 42 -9.09 -24.76 -13.43
C ASP A 42 -9.71 -24.04 -12.24
N VAL A 43 -8.96 -23.92 -11.15
CA VAL A 43 -9.38 -23.19 -9.95
C VAL A 43 -9.53 -21.70 -10.26
N MET A 44 -8.57 -21.11 -10.95
CA MET A 44 -8.57 -19.70 -11.31
C MET A 44 -9.74 -19.33 -12.23
N TYR A 45 -10.07 -20.17 -13.20
CA TYR A 45 -11.24 -19.95 -14.06
C TYR A 45 -12.52 -19.78 -13.25
N THR A 46 -12.75 -20.64 -12.27
CA THR A 46 -13.91 -20.57 -11.37
C THR A 46 -13.87 -19.31 -10.51
N LEU A 47 -12.72 -18.98 -9.93
CA LEU A 47 -12.58 -17.80 -9.06
C LEU A 47 -12.76 -16.49 -9.83
N LEU A 48 -12.18 -16.35 -11.01
CA LEU A 48 -12.32 -15.15 -11.83
C LEU A 48 -13.77 -14.91 -12.24
N ASN A 49 -14.50 -15.98 -12.60
CA ASN A 49 -15.93 -15.86 -12.87
C ASN A 49 -16.72 -15.43 -11.63
N ASN A 50 -16.30 -15.87 -10.44
CA ASN A 50 -16.95 -15.49 -9.19
C ASN A 50 -16.67 -14.03 -8.77
N LEU A 51 -15.64 -13.37 -9.28
CA LEU A 51 -15.41 -11.92 -9.08
C LEU A 51 -16.52 -11.06 -9.70
N LYS A 52 -17.26 -11.59 -10.68
CA LYS A 52 -18.39 -10.91 -11.36
C LYS A 52 -19.67 -10.89 -10.53
N VAL A 53 -19.71 -11.64 -9.44
CA VAL A 53 -20.88 -11.72 -8.56
C VAL A 53 -21.12 -10.41 -7.83
N GLN A 54 -22.40 -10.02 -7.68
CA GLN A 54 -22.78 -8.76 -7.05
C GLN A 54 -22.53 -8.72 -5.54
N GLU A 55 -22.58 -9.86 -4.87
CA GLU A 55 -22.43 -9.92 -3.42
C GLU A 55 -21.00 -9.62 -2.98
N ARG A 56 -20.84 -8.56 -2.18
CA ARG A 56 -19.52 -8.06 -1.72
C ARG A 56 -18.73 -9.11 -0.94
N GLN A 57 -19.41 -9.87 -0.09
CA GLN A 57 -18.76 -10.86 0.76
C GLN A 57 -18.14 -11.99 -0.07
N ASN A 58 -18.87 -12.48 -1.09
CA ASN A 58 -18.37 -13.49 -1.99
C ASN A 58 -17.17 -12.99 -2.78
N ARG A 59 -17.18 -11.75 -3.26
CA ARG A 59 -16.01 -11.16 -3.93
C ARG A 59 -14.81 -11.07 -3.01
N LEU A 60 -15.01 -10.74 -1.74
CA LEU A 60 -13.93 -10.70 -0.75
C LEU A 60 -13.29 -12.07 -0.55
N CYS A 61 -14.11 -13.09 -0.30
CA CYS A 61 -13.63 -14.46 -0.13
C CYS A 61 -12.94 -14.98 -1.39
N THR A 62 -13.48 -14.66 -2.57
CA THR A 62 -12.86 -14.99 -3.86
C THR A 62 -11.48 -14.32 -4.02
N SER A 63 -11.35 -13.06 -3.65
CA SER A 63 -10.05 -12.36 -3.69
C SER A 63 -9.01 -12.99 -2.76
N ILE A 64 -9.43 -13.43 -1.59
CA ILE A 64 -8.57 -14.18 -0.65
C ILE A 64 -8.16 -15.52 -1.25
N ALA A 65 -9.12 -16.25 -1.84
CA ALA A 65 -8.85 -17.54 -2.47
C ALA A 65 -7.86 -17.43 -3.63
N ILE A 66 -7.95 -16.40 -4.46
CA ILE A 66 -6.98 -16.11 -5.52
C ILE A 66 -5.58 -15.92 -4.95
N ALA A 67 -5.45 -15.19 -3.86
CA ALA A 67 -4.17 -14.99 -3.18
C ALA A 67 -3.60 -16.31 -2.60
N ILE A 68 -4.45 -17.19 -2.08
CA ILE A 68 -4.05 -18.52 -1.61
C ILE A 68 -3.53 -19.39 -2.76
N VAL A 69 -4.20 -19.34 -3.91
CA VAL A 69 -3.75 -20.07 -5.11
C VAL A 69 -2.41 -19.53 -5.59
N ALA A 70 -2.22 -18.22 -5.59
CA ALA A 70 -0.95 -17.58 -5.95
C ALA A 70 0.20 -18.01 -5.02
N GLU A 71 -0.03 -18.04 -3.72
CA GLU A 71 0.97 -18.52 -2.75
C GLU A 71 1.26 -20.01 -2.93
N ALA A 72 0.22 -20.83 -3.11
CA ALA A 72 0.35 -22.27 -3.17
C ALA A 72 0.94 -22.79 -4.49
N CYS A 73 0.61 -22.16 -5.63
CA CYS A 73 0.95 -22.59 -6.99
C CYS A 73 1.92 -21.66 -7.70
N GLU A 74 2.56 -20.75 -6.98
CA GLU A 74 3.44 -19.68 -7.45
C GLU A 74 2.69 -18.53 -8.18
N PRO A 75 3.05 -17.25 -7.90
CA PRO A 75 2.35 -16.08 -8.44
C PRO A 75 2.34 -16.00 -9.97
N PHE A 76 3.37 -16.52 -10.66
CA PHE A 76 3.43 -16.49 -12.13
C PHE A 76 2.30 -17.28 -12.80
N THR A 77 1.68 -18.22 -12.08
CA THR A 77 0.54 -19.00 -12.60
C THR A 77 -0.77 -18.22 -12.54
N VAL A 78 -0.84 -17.17 -11.71
CA VAL A 78 -2.07 -16.42 -11.39
C VAL A 78 -2.05 -15.02 -11.98
N LEU A 79 -0.92 -14.33 -11.93
CA LEU A 79 -0.78 -12.92 -12.32
C LEU A 79 -1.25 -12.60 -13.75
N PRO A 80 -0.89 -13.37 -14.80
CA PRO A 80 -1.34 -13.07 -16.15
C PRO A 80 -2.86 -13.06 -16.28
N ALA A 81 -3.54 -14.00 -15.63
CA ALA A 81 -4.99 -14.08 -15.62
C ALA A 81 -5.63 -12.90 -14.89
N LEU A 82 -5.08 -12.49 -13.73
CA LEU A 82 -5.53 -11.30 -12.99
C LEU A 82 -5.36 -10.01 -13.81
N MET A 83 -4.22 -9.84 -14.47
CA MET A 83 -3.96 -8.66 -15.29
C MET A 83 -4.90 -8.59 -16.50
N ASN A 84 -5.25 -9.71 -17.08
CA ASN A 84 -6.22 -9.76 -18.18
C ASN A 84 -7.63 -9.40 -17.69
N GLU A 85 -8.05 -9.89 -16.53
CA GLU A 85 -9.35 -9.52 -15.95
C GLU A 85 -9.41 -8.04 -15.58
N TYR A 86 -8.31 -7.44 -15.10
CA TYR A 86 -8.26 -6.00 -14.81
C TYR A 86 -8.53 -5.12 -16.03
N ARG A 87 -8.22 -5.58 -17.22
CA ARG A 87 -8.46 -4.85 -18.48
C ARG A 87 -9.94 -4.80 -18.88
N LEU A 88 -10.77 -5.65 -18.30
CA LEU A 88 -12.21 -5.60 -18.53
C LEU A 88 -12.82 -4.36 -17.87
N PRO A 89 -13.73 -3.65 -18.56
CA PRO A 89 -14.30 -2.40 -18.04
C PRO A 89 -15.39 -2.63 -16.98
N GLU A 90 -15.21 -3.61 -16.12
CA GLU A 90 -16.14 -3.93 -15.03
C GLU A 90 -15.54 -3.52 -13.68
N MET A 91 -16.08 -2.46 -13.09
CA MET A 91 -15.60 -1.86 -11.84
C MET A 91 -15.44 -2.88 -10.69
N ASN A 92 -16.43 -3.74 -10.50
CA ASN A 92 -16.38 -4.75 -9.43
C ASN A 92 -15.27 -5.77 -9.63
N VAL A 93 -15.02 -6.16 -10.88
CA VAL A 93 -13.96 -7.10 -11.24
C VAL A 93 -12.60 -6.45 -11.01
N GLN A 94 -12.42 -5.22 -11.49
CA GLN A 94 -11.17 -4.47 -11.30
C GLN A 94 -10.85 -4.27 -9.82
N ASN A 95 -11.83 -3.87 -9.01
CA ASN A 95 -11.68 -3.77 -7.56
C ASN A 95 -11.37 -5.11 -6.90
N GLY A 96 -11.98 -6.18 -7.37
CA GLY A 96 -11.69 -7.54 -6.92
C GLY A 96 -10.26 -7.98 -7.25
N VAL A 97 -9.76 -7.66 -8.45
CA VAL A 97 -8.37 -7.92 -8.85
C VAL A 97 -7.38 -7.16 -7.97
N LEU A 98 -7.59 -5.87 -7.76
CA LEU A 98 -6.74 -5.07 -6.87
C LEU A 98 -6.71 -5.62 -5.45
N LYS A 99 -7.87 -6.08 -4.96
CA LYS A 99 -7.96 -6.70 -3.64
C LYS A 99 -7.25 -8.05 -3.59
N ALA A 100 -7.35 -8.85 -4.64
CA ALA A 100 -6.60 -10.10 -4.77
C ALA A 100 -5.09 -9.85 -4.78
N LEU A 101 -4.61 -8.83 -5.48
CA LEU A 101 -3.21 -8.42 -5.47
C LEU A 101 -2.76 -7.99 -4.07
N SER A 102 -3.58 -7.24 -3.34
CA SER A 102 -3.27 -6.83 -1.97
C SER A 102 -3.05 -8.04 -1.05
N PHE A 103 -3.96 -9.03 -1.08
CA PHE A 103 -3.80 -10.26 -0.31
C PHE A 103 -2.64 -11.11 -0.81
N MET A 104 -2.42 -11.18 -2.11
CA MET A 104 -1.29 -11.92 -2.68
C MET A 104 0.04 -11.38 -2.16
N PHE A 105 0.25 -10.06 -2.19
CA PHE A 105 1.48 -9.46 -1.67
C PHE A 105 1.65 -9.67 -0.17
N GLU A 106 0.56 -9.67 0.60
CA GLU A 106 0.60 -10.02 2.02
C GLU A 106 1.08 -11.46 2.24
N TYR A 107 0.63 -12.41 1.41
CA TYR A 107 0.92 -13.83 1.60
C TYR A 107 2.29 -14.24 1.07
N ILE A 108 2.73 -13.71 -0.08
CA ILE A 108 4.00 -14.11 -0.71
C ILE A 108 5.22 -13.40 -0.12
N GLY A 109 5.03 -12.30 0.62
CA GLY A 109 6.10 -11.56 1.29
C GLY A 109 7.25 -11.17 0.34
N GLU A 110 8.47 -11.59 0.65
CA GLU A 110 9.68 -11.26 -0.11
C GLU A 110 9.67 -11.77 -1.56
N ALA A 111 8.93 -12.83 -1.85
CA ALA A 111 8.77 -13.33 -3.22
C ALA A 111 8.13 -12.31 -4.16
N ALA A 112 7.46 -11.28 -3.62
CA ALA A 112 6.91 -10.17 -4.40
C ALA A 112 7.98 -9.40 -5.19
N ALA A 113 9.25 -9.44 -4.78
CA ALA A 113 10.36 -8.83 -5.51
C ALA A 113 10.48 -9.32 -6.96
N ASN A 114 10.14 -10.58 -7.22
CA ASN A 114 10.18 -11.16 -8.55
C ASN A 114 9.05 -10.66 -9.48
N TYR A 115 8.01 -10.04 -8.91
CA TYR A 115 6.78 -9.69 -9.65
C TYR A 115 6.45 -8.19 -9.63
N ILE A 116 7.14 -7.41 -8.80
CA ILE A 116 6.83 -5.99 -8.58
C ILE A 116 6.81 -5.20 -9.87
N TYR A 117 7.80 -5.35 -10.74
CA TYR A 117 7.90 -4.57 -11.98
C TYR A 117 6.78 -4.91 -12.98
N SER A 118 6.26 -6.13 -12.93
CA SER A 118 5.10 -6.52 -13.72
C SER A 118 3.80 -5.91 -13.21
N CYS A 119 3.71 -5.63 -11.91
CA CYS A 119 2.51 -5.10 -11.25
C CYS A 119 2.47 -3.57 -11.20
N VAL A 120 3.64 -2.90 -11.28
CA VAL A 120 3.74 -1.43 -11.20
C VAL A 120 2.81 -0.71 -12.17
N PRO A 121 2.74 -1.03 -13.47
CA PRO A 121 1.86 -0.31 -14.39
C PRO A 121 0.37 -0.41 -14.04
N LEU A 122 -0.07 -1.55 -13.53
CA LEU A 122 -1.45 -1.76 -13.11
C LEU A 122 -1.78 -0.95 -11.84
N LEU A 123 -0.85 -0.92 -10.88
CA LEU A 123 -1.03 -0.17 -9.63
C LEU A 123 -0.97 1.35 -9.89
N GLU A 124 -0.11 1.79 -10.80
CA GLU A 124 -0.04 3.18 -11.25
C GLU A 124 -1.37 3.62 -11.88
N ASP A 125 -1.89 2.85 -12.83
CA ASP A 125 -3.18 3.09 -13.47
C ASP A 125 -4.32 3.18 -12.44
N ALA A 126 -4.35 2.24 -11.50
CA ALA A 126 -5.36 2.21 -10.44
C ALA A 126 -5.28 3.40 -9.48
N LEU A 127 -4.09 3.94 -9.19
CA LEU A 127 -3.89 5.12 -8.35
C LEU A 127 -4.33 6.41 -9.02
N MET A 128 -4.34 6.44 -10.36
CA MET A 128 -4.82 7.58 -11.14
C MET A 128 -6.30 7.50 -11.51
N ASP A 129 -6.98 6.41 -11.17
CA ASP A 129 -8.39 6.23 -11.47
C ASP A 129 -9.26 7.27 -10.74
N ARG A 130 -10.37 7.65 -11.37
CA ARG A 130 -11.36 8.56 -10.77
C ARG A 130 -12.09 7.94 -9.60
N ASP A 131 -12.26 6.61 -9.60
CA ASP A 131 -12.91 5.88 -8.52
C ASP A 131 -12.01 5.81 -7.29
N TYR A 132 -12.51 6.37 -6.19
CA TYR A 132 -11.79 6.36 -4.91
C TYR A 132 -11.60 4.94 -4.35
N ILE A 133 -12.45 3.97 -4.70
CA ILE A 133 -12.30 2.58 -4.27
C ILE A 133 -11.11 1.93 -4.98
N HIS A 134 -10.89 2.20 -6.26
CA HIS A 134 -9.68 1.78 -6.98
C HIS A 134 -8.42 2.29 -6.30
N ARG A 135 -8.37 3.58 -6.03
CA ARG A 135 -7.21 4.21 -5.36
C ARG A 135 -6.98 3.67 -3.96
N GLN A 136 -8.07 3.37 -3.22
CA GLN A 136 -7.99 2.74 -1.91
C GLN A 136 -7.41 1.33 -1.98
N GLN A 137 -7.89 0.50 -2.90
CA GLN A 137 -7.42 -0.87 -3.06
C GLN A 137 -5.96 -0.92 -3.55
N ALA A 138 -5.60 -0.05 -4.50
CA ALA A 138 -4.23 0.08 -4.97
C ALA A 138 -3.28 0.52 -3.83
N SER A 139 -3.68 1.49 -3.02
CA SER A 139 -2.90 1.91 -1.85
C SER A 139 -2.71 0.78 -0.84
N ALA A 140 -3.74 -0.03 -0.59
CA ALA A 140 -3.64 -1.20 0.27
C ALA A 140 -2.68 -2.26 -0.31
N ALA A 141 -2.73 -2.50 -1.62
CA ALA A 141 -1.82 -3.42 -2.29
C ALA A 141 -0.36 -2.94 -2.18
N ILE A 142 -0.11 -1.65 -2.36
CA ILE A 142 1.22 -1.06 -2.23
C ILE A 142 1.73 -1.15 -0.80
N SER A 143 0.86 -1.01 0.20
CA SER A 143 1.24 -1.16 1.60
C SER A 143 1.85 -2.55 1.88
N HIS A 144 1.21 -3.62 1.42
CA HIS A 144 1.74 -4.97 1.57
C HIS A 144 2.98 -5.23 0.70
N LEU A 145 2.96 -4.74 -0.54
CA LEU A 145 4.07 -4.88 -1.48
C LEU A 145 5.36 -4.24 -0.94
N ALA A 146 5.27 -3.00 -0.45
CA ALA A 146 6.44 -2.26 0.06
C ALA A 146 7.10 -2.99 1.25
N VAL A 147 6.30 -3.48 2.19
CA VAL A 147 6.82 -4.26 3.32
C VAL A 147 7.43 -5.57 2.85
N GLY A 148 6.81 -6.24 1.88
CA GLY A 148 7.30 -7.53 1.37
C GLY A 148 8.64 -7.43 0.67
N VAL A 149 8.90 -6.37 -0.09
CA VAL A 149 10.15 -6.19 -0.85
C VAL A 149 11.24 -5.41 -0.10
N TYR A 150 11.06 -5.21 1.20
CA TYR A 150 12.08 -4.54 2.01
C TYR A 150 13.42 -5.27 1.95
N GLY A 151 14.46 -4.55 1.53
CA GLY A 151 15.81 -5.11 1.42
C GLY A 151 16.07 -5.95 0.17
N GLU A 152 15.10 -6.08 -0.74
CA GLU A 152 15.22 -6.89 -1.96
C GLU A 152 15.73 -6.11 -3.19
N GLY A 153 16.14 -4.85 -3.02
CA GLY A 153 16.69 -4.03 -4.11
C GLY A 153 15.62 -3.46 -5.08
N CYS A 154 14.38 -3.33 -4.62
CA CYS A 154 13.25 -2.81 -5.41
C CYS A 154 12.86 -1.38 -5.02
N GLU A 155 13.77 -0.62 -4.40
CA GLU A 155 13.51 0.72 -3.89
C GLU A 155 13.05 1.69 -4.98
N ASP A 156 13.57 1.57 -6.19
CA ASP A 156 13.19 2.38 -7.35
C ASP A 156 11.70 2.22 -7.70
N ALA A 157 11.21 0.98 -7.69
CA ALA A 157 9.79 0.70 -7.95
C ALA A 157 8.90 1.25 -6.84
N ILE A 158 9.32 1.15 -5.58
CA ILE A 158 8.58 1.70 -4.43
C ILE A 158 8.57 3.23 -4.47
N VAL A 159 9.68 3.89 -4.80
CA VAL A 159 9.73 5.34 -5.01
C VAL A 159 8.80 5.76 -6.14
N HIS A 160 8.81 5.02 -7.25
CA HIS A 160 7.91 5.29 -8.36
C HIS A 160 6.44 5.23 -7.93
N LEU A 161 6.03 4.18 -7.24
CA LEU A 161 4.67 4.05 -6.72
C LEU A 161 4.32 5.12 -5.67
N LEU A 162 5.27 5.51 -4.82
CA LEU A 162 5.08 6.58 -3.84
C LEU A 162 4.72 7.90 -4.52
N ASN A 163 5.26 8.19 -5.70
CA ASN A 163 4.92 9.39 -6.48
C ASN A 163 3.43 9.43 -6.87
N TYR A 164 2.77 8.27 -7.02
CA TYR A 164 1.34 8.19 -7.33
C TYR A 164 0.46 8.05 -6.09
N VAL A 165 0.99 7.51 -5.01
CA VAL A 165 0.28 7.44 -3.71
C VAL A 165 0.19 8.82 -3.08
N PHE A 166 1.29 9.56 -3.05
CA PHE A 166 1.42 10.80 -2.29
C PHE A 166 0.41 11.90 -2.67
N PRO A 167 0.04 12.12 -3.95
CA PRO A 167 -0.98 13.09 -4.32
C PRO A 167 -2.35 12.87 -3.67
N ASN A 168 -2.62 11.66 -3.18
CA ASN A 168 -3.89 11.30 -2.54
C ASN A 168 -3.96 11.67 -1.04
N ILE A 169 -2.95 12.32 -0.47
CA ILE A 169 -2.95 12.68 0.97
C ILE A 169 -4.07 13.65 1.36
N PHE A 170 -4.63 14.39 0.40
CA PHE A 170 -5.71 15.37 0.61
C PHE A 170 -7.11 14.79 0.43
N GLU A 171 -7.22 13.51 0.17
CA GLU A 171 -8.52 12.87 -0.04
C GLU A 171 -9.40 12.91 1.22
N VAL A 172 -10.68 13.22 1.00
CA VAL A 172 -11.64 13.43 2.09
C VAL A 172 -12.21 12.12 2.61
N SER A 173 -12.29 11.08 1.76
CA SER A 173 -12.80 9.77 2.17
C SER A 173 -11.94 9.16 3.29
N PRO A 174 -12.52 8.87 4.47
CA PRO A 174 -11.72 8.35 5.60
C PRO A 174 -11.04 7.02 5.28
N HIS A 175 -11.70 6.17 4.51
CA HIS A 175 -11.15 4.85 4.13
C HIS A 175 -9.98 4.99 3.17
N LEU A 176 -10.10 5.85 2.14
CA LEU A 176 -9.01 6.12 1.22
C LEU A 176 -7.85 6.82 1.94
N ASN A 177 -8.13 7.84 2.73
CA ASN A 177 -7.10 8.55 3.49
C ASN A 177 -6.31 7.60 4.41
N LYS A 178 -7.02 6.71 5.11
CA LYS A 178 -6.38 5.69 5.96
C LYS A 178 -5.47 4.76 5.13
N ALA A 179 -5.94 4.30 3.97
CA ALA A 179 -5.16 3.42 3.10
C ALA A 179 -3.92 4.12 2.54
N VAL A 180 -4.05 5.38 2.14
CA VAL A 180 -2.95 6.21 1.65
C VAL A 180 -1.88 6.42 2.73
N LEU A 181 -2.29 6.80 3.93
CA LEU A 181 -1.35 6.98 5.05
C LEU A 181 -0.66 5.66 5.44
N ALA A 182 -1.38 4.54 5.39
CA ALA A 182 -0.78 3.22 5.62
C ALA A 182 0.22 2.86 4.52
N ALA A 183 -0.06 3.17 3.26
CA ALA A 183 0.88 2.97 2.15
C ALA A 183 2.14 3.83 2.31
N ILE A 184 2.01 5.10 2.69
CA ILE A 184 3.15 5.97 2.96
C ILE A 184 4.01 5.41 4.11
N GLU A 185 3.38 4.91 5.18
CA GLU A 185 4.10 4.28 6.30
C GLU A 185 4.83 3.02 5.88
N SER A 186 4.24 2.19 5.03
CA SER A 186 4.90 1.01 4.48
C SER A 186 6.06 1.38 3.55
N CYS A 187 5.91 2.43 2.74
CA CYS A 187 7.00 2.97 1.94
C CYS A 187 8.12 3.52 2.82
N ARG A 188 7.80 4.16 3.95
CA ARG A 188 8.80 4.59 4.93
C ARG A 188 9.62 3.41 5.48
N GLN A 189 8.95 2.29 5.77
CA GLN A 189 9.64 1.09 6.22
C GLN A 189 10.58 0.53 5.15
N ALA A 190 10.15 0.53 3.90
CA ALA A 190 10.93 0.00 2.79
C ALA A 190 12.08 0.91 2.35
N LEU A 191 11.85 2.23 2.30
CA LEU A 191 12.78 3.22 1.75
C LEU A 191 13.59 3.95 2.81
N GLY A 192 13.14 3.92 4.05
CA GLY A 192 13.66 4.74 5.14
C GLY A 192 12.95 6.11 5.26
N ALA A 193 12.93 6.64 6.48
CA ALA A 193 12.31 7.93 6.80
C ALA A 193 12.89 9.11 5.99
N PRO A 194 14.20 9.18 5.70
CA PRO A 194 14.79 10.27 4.92
C PRO A 194 14.19 10.43 3.53
N VAL A 195 13.89 9.35 2.84
CA VAL A 195 13.30 9.41 1.49
C VAL A 195 11.90 9.99 1.54
N VAL A 196 11.06 9.55 2.47
CA VAL A 196 9.70 10.07 2.62
C VAL A 196 9.70 11.52 3.11
N LEU A 197 10.68 11.92 3.92
CA LEU A 197 10.85 13.30 4.35
C LEU A 197 10.94 14.27 3.17
N MET A 198 11.61 13.89 2.08
CA MET A 198 11.74 14.75 0.90
C MET A 198 10.39 15.13 0.28
N TYR A 199 9.42 14.22 0.36
CA TYR A 199 8.04 14.50 -0.09
C TYR A 199 7.30 15.44 0.86
N VAL A 200 7.60 15.39 2.14
CA VAL A 200 6.89 16.13 3.19
C VAL A 200 7.39 17.58 3.30
N LEU A 201 8.69 17.81 3.14
CA LEU A 201 9.31 19.13 3.31
C LEU A 201 8.65 20.22 2.47
N GLN A 202 8.22 19.89 1.26
CA GLN A 202 7.61 20.85 0.34
C GLN A 202 6.30 21.48 0.84
N GLY A 203 5.60 20.82 1.77
CA GLY A 203 4.28 21.23 2.24
C GLY A 203 4.23 21.77 3.66
N LEU A 204 5.30 21.63 4.44
CA LEU A 204 5.32 22.02 5.86
C LEU A 204 5.11 23.53 6.06
N PHE A 205 5.48 24.33 5.07
CA PHE A 205 5.37 25.80 5.10
C PHE A 205 4.35 26.35 4.11
N HIS A 206 3.48 25.51 3.59
CA HIS A 206 2.47 25.96 2.63
C HIS A 206 1.59 27.06 3.24
N PRO A 207 1.24 28.14 2.48
CA PRO A 207 0.45 29.25 3.02
C PRO A 207 -0.93 28.85 3.52
N ALA A 208 -1.57 27.85 2.92
CA ALA A 208 -2.86 27.37 3.33
C ALA A 208 -2.74 26.39 4.53
N ARG A 209 -3.39 26.74 5.66
CA ARG A 209 -3.38 25.93 6.88
C ARG A 209 -3.80 24.48 6.66
N ARG A 210 -4.88 24.26 5.90
CA ARG A 210 -5.39 22.91 5.61
C ARG A 210 -4.35 22.01 4.94
N VAL A 211 -3.51 22.58 4.10
CA VAL A 211 -2.41 21.85 3.44
C VAL A 211 -1.32 21.54 4.46
N ARG A 212 -0.86 22.55 5.22
CA ARG A 212 0.16 22.34 6.26
C ARG A 212 -0.21 21.25 7.25
N GLU A 213 -1.46 21.23 7.74
CA GLU A 213 -1.93 20.24 8.72
C GLU A 213 -1.75 18.79 8.23
N VAL A 214 -2.00 18.54 6.96
CA VAL A 214 -1.81 17.19 6.37
C VAL A 214 -0.34 16.81 6.34
N TYR A 215 0.53 17.70 5.87
CA TYR A 215 1.98 17.46 5.82
C TYR A 215 2.58 17.31 7.22
N TRP A 216 2.17 18.12 8.17
CA TRP A 216 2.62 18.01 9.56
C TRP A 216 2.21 16.70 10.23
N LYS A 217 1.04 16.19 9.92
CA LYS A 217 0.61 14.88 10.39
C LYS A 217 1.52 13.77 9.89
N ILE A 218 1.90 13.81 8.62
CA ILE A 218 2.83 12.83 8.05
C ILE A 218 4.22 13.00 8.66
N TYR A 219 4.71 14.23 8.78
CA TYR A 219 5.99 14.52 9.41
C TYR A 219 6.05 14.01 10.86
N ASN A 220 5.00 14.19 11.65
CA ASN A 220 4.94 13.67 13.00
C ASN A 220 5.13 12.15 13.07
N ASN A 221 4.50 11.42 12.16
CA ASN A 221 4.70 9.99 12.08
C ASN A 221 6.15 9.64 11.72
N LEU A 222 6.76 10.36 10.78
CA LEU A 222 8.17 10.18 10.43
C LEU A 222 9.08 10.46 11.63
N TYR A 223 8.82 11.53 12.36
CA TYR A 223 9.60 11.92 13.53
C TYR A 223 9.51 10.87 14.66
N ILE A 224 8.31 10.36 14.95
CA ILE A 224 8.08 9.36 16.00
C ILE A 224 8.86 8.06 15.70
N TYR A 225 8.88 7.63 14.44
CA TYR A 225 9.45 6.34 14.07
C TYR A 225 10.88 6.41 13.54
N GLY A 226 11.40 7.58 13.22
CA GLY A 226 12.68 7.69 12.55
C GLY A 226 13.47 8.96 12.87
N ALA A 227 13.31 9.57 14.05
CA ALA A 227 13.90 10.86 14.41
C ALA A 227 15.40 10.96 14.11
N ASP A 228 16.21 9.98 14.52
CA ASP A 228 17.64 9.99 14.30
C ASP A 228 18.03 9.83 12.82
N ALA A 229 17.27 9.02 12.07
CA ALA A 229 17.48 8.85 10.64
C ALA A 229 17.16 10.12 9.84
N LEU A 230 16.22 10.94 10.32
CA LEU A 230 15.85 12.21 9.67
C LEU A 230 16.97 13.24 9.71
N THR A 231 17.85 13.19 10.70
CA THR A 231 18.90 14.18 10.92
C THR A 231 19.81 14.38 9.71
N MET A 232 20.13 13.31 9.01
CA MET A 232 21.01 13.35 7.85
C MET A 232 20.31 13.89 6.57
N ALA A 233 19.00 13.91 6.57
CA ALA A 233 18.19 14.28 5.41
C ALA A 233 17.63 15.72 5.49
N TYR A 234 17.78 16.40 6.62
CA TYR A 234 17.37 17.80 6.70
C TYR A 234 18.25 18.68 5.83
N PRO A 235 17.65 19.65 5.10
CA PRO A 235 18.40 20.61 4.32
C PRO A 235 19.38 21.38 5.20
N LEU A 236 20.63 21.49 4.78
CA LEU A 236 21.59 22.39 5.36
C LEU A 236 21.36 23.77 4.75
N LEU A 237 21.21 24.77 5.62
CA LEU A 237 21.15 26.16 5.18
C LEU A 237 22.57 26.72 5.20
N GLU A 238 23.04 27.17 4.04
CA GLU A 238 24.24 27.95 3.97
C GLU A 238 23.95 29.34 4.55
N ASP A 239 24.66 29.72 5.60
CA ASP A 239 24.60 31.08 6.15
C ASP A 239 25.44 32.00 5.24
N ASP A 240 24.78 32.64 4.27
CA ASP A 240 25.41 33.59 3.37
C ASP A 240 25.57 35.00 4.00
N GLY A 241 25.21 35.16 5.26
CA GLY A 241 25.34 36.43 6.01
C GLY A 241 24.51 37.58 5.49
N VAL A 242 23.70 37.36 4.45
CA VAL A 242 22.98 38.42 3.71
C VAL A 242 21.48 38.38 3.91
N ASN A 243 20.95 37.51 4.74
CA ASN A 243 19.50 37.35 4.89
C ASN A 243 18.88 38.53 5.66
N THR A 244 18.40 39.56 4.91
CA THR A 244 17.78 40.76 5.44
C THR A 244 16.35 40.55 5.98
N TYR A 245 15.75 39.38 5.77
CA TYR A 245 14.38 39.04 6.20
C TYR A 245 14.38 37.97 7.29
N ARG A 246 15.19 38.16 8.34
CA ARG A 246 15.17 37.31 9.52
C ARG A 246 13.84 37.46 10.26
N ARG A 247 13.12 36.36 10.38
CA ARG A 247 11.98 36.22 11.29
C ARG A 247 12.33 35.16 12.31
N ASP A 248 12.39 35.54 13.59
CA ASP A 248 12.85 34.68 14.66
C ASP A 248 12.14 33.31 14.71
N TYR A 249 10.84 33.25 14.42
CA TYR A 249 10.11 32.00 14.39
C TYR A 249 10.46 31.10 13.18
N ILE A 250 10.91 31.67 12.07
CA ILE A 250 11.39 30.91 10.92
C ILE A 250 12.76 30.32 11.23
N GLU A 251 13.62 31.04 11.91
CA GLU A 251 14.90 30.54 12.38
C GLU A 251 14.72 29.38 13.35
N LEU A 252 13.83 29.52 14.33
CA LEU A 252 13.49 28.45 15.26
C LEU A 252 12.96 27.22 14.53
N PHE A 253 12.14 27.41 13.52
CA PHE A 253 11.63 26.34 12.71
C PHE A 253 12.73 25.66 11.90
N ILE A 254 13.59 26.42 11.25
CA ILE A 254 14.73 25.92 10.51
C ILE A 254 15.67 25.14 11.42
N LEU A 255 15.98 25.67 12.60
CA LEU A 255 16.77 24.99 13.60
C LEU A 255 16.12 23.66 14.01
N CYS A 256 14.81 23.68 14.20
CA CYS A 256 14.05 22.49 14.58
C CYS A 256 14.07 21.40 13.51
N VAL A 257 13.93 21.78 12.23
CA VAL A 257 13.84 20.86 11.10
C VAL A 257 15.21 20.46 10.55
N CYS A 258 16.17 21.40 10.58
CA CYS A 258 17.47 21.21 9.92
C CYS A 258 18.61 20.80 10.84
N TYR A 259 18.49 21.02 12.15
CA TYR A 259 19.57 20.74 13.10
C TYR A 259 19.17 19.76 14.19
N LYS A 260 19.97 18.75 14.40
CA LYS A 260 19.73 17.65 15.34
C LYS A 260 19.50 18.13 16.79
N GLN A 261 20.21 19.17 17.22
CA GLN A 261 20.17 19.68 18.59
C GLN A 261 18.84 20.34 18.98
N ALA A 262 18.05 20.78 18.00
CA ALA A 262 16.81 21.46 18.24
C ALA A 262 15.57 20.56 18.27
N HIS A 263 15.73 19.29 17.90
CA HIS A 263 14.60 18.39 17.61
C HIS A 263 13.65 18.12 18.78
N SER A 264 14.20 17.87 19.97
CA SER A 264 13.37 17.36 21.06
C SER A 264 12.50 18.44 21.72
N THR A 265 12.94 19.69 21.69
CA THR A 265 12.27 20.74 22.48
C THR A 265 11.44 21.68 21.60
N LEU A 266 11.93 21.99 20.40
CA LEU A 266 11.32 23.00 19.54
C LEU A 266 10.31 22.39 18.56
N ALA A 267 10.54 21.17 18.07
CA ALA A 267 9.60 20.49 17.17
C ALA A 267 8.26 20.21 17.86
N THR A 268 8.27 19.82 19.12
CA THR A 268 7.05 19.62 19.92
C THR A 268 6.27 20.92 20.13
N GLY A 269 6.96 22.05 20.29
CA GLY A 269 6.31 23.36 20.43
C GLY A 269 5.64 23.86 19.14
N ILE A 270 6.21 23.52 17.98
CA ILE A 270 5.69 23.94 16.67
C ILE A 270 4.52 23.07 16.20
N LEU A 271 4.48 21.82 16.64
CA LEU A 271 3.42 20.88 16.27
C LEU A 271 2.05 21.21 16.91
N HIS A 272 2.02 22.08 17.91
CA HIS A 272 0.78 22.55 18.56
C HIS A 272 0.25 23.88 18.00
N PHE A 273 0.93 24.49 17.03
CA PHE A 273 0.50 25.66 16.29
C PHE A 273 0.00 25.28 14.90
#